data_e1f3a6beb9d0818270e99f293ef0c978
#
_entry.id   e1f3a6beb9d0818270e99f293ef0c978
#
_cell.length_a   1.000
_cell.length_b   1.000
_cell.length_c   1.000
_cell.angle_alpha   90.00
_cell.angle_beta   90.00
_cell.angle_gamma   90.00
#
_symmetry.space_group_name_H-M   'P 1'
#
loop_
_entity.id
_entity.type
_entity.pdbx_description
1 polymer ?
#
loop_
_entity_poly.entity_id
_entity_poly.type
_entity_poly.pdbx_seq_one_letter_code
_entity_poly.pdbx_strand_id
1 'polypeptide(L)'
;MSETNKIEPEPLNWLESGQLHHARWQSASGSALPKTVFVADDTLSASVAYKLVCEGTAILWRGDFHQGRQMVQSLARRIDKARDYKASKAKPQDIAPKDMYYAYRQAQAQRARVLGLVVVELAADYWLPLRRAPDMRVACTQAWGEPTDAGCIVSLRELMGVVAAYEWRKNGVTVPALAGLSDGKIHPYYGVFAPIRNEYVELVVKACQQRSAPIDTAFDI
;
A
#
# COMPACT_ATOMS: atom_id res chain seq x y z
N MET A 1 0.51 37.22 3.15
CA MET A 1 0.60 36.03 2.30
C MET A 1 1.78 35.24 2.84
N SER A 2 1.52 34.23 3.67
CA SER A 2 2.58 33.39 4.26
C SER A 2 2.98 32.35 3.24
N GLU A 3 4.20 32.43 2.73
CA GLU A 3 4.84 31.34 2.01
C GLU A 3 4.99 30.17 2.99
N THR A 4 4.16 29.18 2.85
CA THR A 4 4.33 27.90 3.52
C THR A 4 5.59 27.27 2.93
N ASN A 5 6.68 27.33 3.68
CA ASN A 5 7.94 26.66 3.36
C ASN A 5 7.65 25.13 3.27
N LYS A 6 7.31 24.64 2.09
CA LYS A 6 7.21 23.22 1.81
C LYS A 6 8.61 22.66 1.92
N ILE A 7 8.93 22.05 3.06
CA ILE A 7 10.12 21.19 3.19
C ILE A 7 9.97 20.11 2.14
N GLU A 8 10.74 20.20 1.07
CA GLU A 8 10.78 19.13 0.08
C GLU A 8 11.29 17.86 0.77
N PRO A 9 10.60 16.73 0.62
CA PRO A 9 11.04 15.49 1.24
C PRO A 9 12.43 15.11 0.73
N GLU A 10 13.30 14.66 1.63
CA GLU A 10 14.65 14.20 1.27
C GLU A 10 14.56 13.16 0.15
N PRO A 11 15.41 13.26 -0.90
CA PRO A 11 15.41 12.29 -1.98
C PRO A 11 16.01 10.96 -1.50
N LEU A 12 15.51 9.86 -2.04
CA LEU A 12 16.14 8.56 -1.90
C LEU A 12 17.39 8.52 -2.78
N ASN A 13 18.53 8.15 -2.21
CA ASN A 13 19.80 8.06 -2.92
C ASN A 13 20.24 6.59 -3.03
N TRP A 14 20.82 6.20 -4.19
CA TRP A 14 21.38 4.87 -4.38
C TRP A 14 22.54 4.88 -5.37
N LEU A 15 23.35 3.83 -5.28
CA LEU A 15 24.43 3.56 -6.26
C LEU A 15 23.95 2.51 -7.27
N GLU A 16 24.05 2.83 -8.56
CA GLU A 16 23.77 1.90 -9.65
C GLU A 16 24.85 2.05 -10.72
N SER A 17 25.50 0.94 -11.09
CA SER A 17 26.60 0.92 -12.07
C SER A 17 27.74 1.91 -11.76
N GLY A 18 28.02 2.15 -10.46
CA GLY A 18 29.06 3.06 -10.01
C GLY A 18 28.67 4.56 -10.04
N GLN A 19 27.43 4.88 -10.39
CA GLN A 19 26.92 6.24 -10.38
C GLN A 19 25.94 6.45 -9.24
N LEU A 20 25.95 7.65 -8.64
CA LEU A 20 25.00 8.05 -7.63
C LEU A 20 23.73 8.56 -8.31
N HIS A 21 22.61 7.91 -8.00
CA HIS A 21 21.27 8.28 -8.43
C HIS A 21 20.47 8.83 -7.27
N HIS A 22 19.47 9.64 -7.57
CA HIS A 22 18.51 10.14 -6.59
C HIS A 22 17.13 10.32 -7.23
N ALA A 23 16.08 10.10 -6.45
CA ALA A 23 14.71 10.37 -6.86
C ALA A 23 13.83 10.67 -5.64
N ARG A 24 12.72 11.34 -5.86
CA ARG A 24 11.72 11.63 -4.83
C ARG A 24 11.11 10.32 -4.31
N TRP A 25 10.99 10.22 -2.98
CA TRP A 25 10.24 9.14 -2.35
C TRP A 25 8.74 9.42 -2.40
N GLN A 26 7.98 8.54 -3.02
CA GLN A 26 6.52 8.59 -3.08
C GLN A 26 5.93 7.58 -2.12
N SER A 27 5.20 8.06 -1.11
CA SER A 27 4.47 7.19 -0.18
C SER A 27 3.20 7.88 0.32
N ALA A 28 2.05 7.40 -0.11
CA ALA A 28 0.76 7.88 0.38
C ALA A 28 0.47 7.41 1.81
N SER A 29 1.10 6.29 2.22
CA SER A 29 0.99 5.77 3.59
C SER A 29 1.91 6.47 4.60
N GLY A 30 2.74 7.43 4.17
CA GLY A 30 3.72 8.09 5.03
C GLY A 30 4.86 7.16 5.49
N SER A 31 5.17 6.12 4.71
CA SER A 31 6.28 5.23 5.04
C SER A 31 7.60 5.98 5.03
N ALA A 32 8.42 5.73 6.04
CA ALA A 32 9.74 6.35 6.16
C ALA A 32 10.63 6.01 4.95
N LEU A 33 11.49 6.97 4.59
CA LEU A 33 12.50 6.81 3.55
C LEU A 33 13.44 5.64 3.90
N PRO A 34 13.68 4.69 2.99
CA PRO A 34 14.67 3.63 3.17
C PRO A 34 16.08 4.22 3.31
N LYS A 35 16.87 3.71 4.24
CA LYS A 35 18.26 4.19 4.45
C LYS A 35 19.24 3.61 3.45
N THR A 36 18.98 2.40 2.97
CA THR A 36 19.83 1.67 2.04
C THR A 36 19.01 1.09 0.92
N VAL A 37 19.58 1.07 -0.28
CA VAL A 37 18.95 0.54 -1.49
C VAL A 37 19.87 -0.48 -2.13
N PHE A 38 19.33 -1.63 -2.49
CA PHE A 38 19.97 -2.67 -3.28
C PHE A 38 19.27 -2.79 -4.63
N VAL A 39 19.99 -2.56 -5.72
CA VAL A 39 19.42 -2.72 -7.07
C VAL A 39 19.41 -4.19 -7.45
N ALA A 40 18.28 -4.68 -7.93
CA ALA A 40 18.09 -6.11 -8.22
C ALA A 40 17.19 -6.34 -9.43
N ASP A 41 17.35 -7.50 -10.01
CA ASP A 41 16.55 -8.00 -11.13
C ASP A 41 16.03 -9.43 -10.90
N ASP A 42 15.62 -10.09 -11.97
CA ASP A 42 15.04 -11.45 -11.96
C ASP A 42 16.01 -12.52 -11.42
N THR A 43 17.29 -12.23 -11.26
CA THR A 43 18.30 -13.17 -10.72
C THR A 43 18.30 -13.23 -9.19
N LEU A 44 17.70 -12.24 -8.52
CA LEU A 44 17.65 -12.18 -7.06
C LEU A 44 16.77 -13.30 -6.48
N SER A 45 17.36 -14.15 -5.65
CA SER A 45 16.57 -15.18 -4.97
C SER A 45 15.70 -14.62 -3.84
N ALA A 46 14.51 -15.20 -3.64
CA ALA A 46 13.61 -14.79 -2.57
C ALA A 46 14.19 -14.97 -1.15
N SER A 47 15.22 -15.82 -0.97
CA SER A 47 15.89 -15.98 0.33
C SER A 47 16.83 -14.82 0.63
N VAL A 48 17.56 -14.33 -0.36
CA VAL A 48 18.42 -13.16 -0.24
C VAL A 48 17.56 -11.90 -0.09
N ALA A 49 16.54 -11.75 -0.93
CA ALA A 49 15.57 -10.66 -0.83
C ALA A 49 14.95 -10.55 0.57
N TYR A 50 14.57 -11.70 1.17
CA TYR A 50 13.99 -11.72 2.51
C TYR A 50 14.97 -11.19 3.58
N LYS A 51 16.25 -11.56 3.52
CA LYS A 51 17.27 -11.04 4.44
C LYS A 51 17.41 -9.52 4.31
N LEU A 52 17.57 -9.02 3.07
CA LEU A 52 17.72 -7.59 2.80
C LEU A 52 16.55 -6.76 3.36
N VAL A 53 15.31 -7.15 3.06
CA VAL A 53 14.14 -6.39 3.54
C VAL A 53 13.94 -6.51 5.06
N CYS A 54 14.33 -7.62 5.69
CA CYS A 54 14.30 -7.75 7.14
C CYS A 54 15.34 -6.85 7.82
N GLU A 55 16.48 -6.60 7.19
CA GLU A 55 17.53 -5.68 7.63
C GLU A 55 17.16 -4.19 7.34
N GLY A 56 16.08 -3.94 6.62
CA GLY A 56 15.59 -2.59 6.31
C GLY A 56 16.16 -2.02 5.00
N THR A 57 16.82 -2.85 4.18
CA THR A 57 17.31 -2.47 2.86
C THR A 57 16.17 -2.54 1.83
N ALA A 58 15.92 -1.45 1.11
CA ALA A 58 15.00 -1.45 -0.01
C ALA A 58 15.61 -2.17 -1.22
N ILE A 59 14.79 -2.92 -1.94
CA ILE A 59 15.16 -3.59 -3.18
C ILE A 59 14.58 -2.78 -4.34
N LEU A 60 15.43 -2.04 -5.05
CA LEU A 60 15.04 -1.35 -6.27
C LEU A 60 15.00 -2.36 -7.42
N TRP A 61 13.78 -2.69 -7.84
CA TRP A 61 13.53 -3.72 -8.83
C TRP A 61 13.72 -3.19 -10.24
N ARG A 62 14.58 -3.86 -11.02
CA ARG A 62 14.88 -3.56 -12.43
C ARG A 62 14.46 -4.69 -13.37
N GLY A 63 14.03 -5.82 -12.83
CA GLY A 63 13.62 -6.99 -13.61
C GLY A 63 12.22 -6.88 -14.20
N ASP A 64 11.67 -8.04 -14.55
CA ASP A 64 10.32 -8.14 -15.07
C ASP A 64 9.26 -7.80 -14.02
N PHE A 65 8.21 -7.08 -14.42
CA PHE A 65 7.13 -6.64 -13.52
C PHE A 65 6.41 -7.81 -12.84
N HIS A 66 6.11 -8.88 -13.56
CA HIS A 66 5.43 -10.04 -12.98
C HIS A 66 6.33 -10.78 -12.00
N GLN A 67 7.64 -10.86 -12.28
CA GLN A 67 8.61 -11.43 -11.35
C GLN A 67 8.74 -10.57 -10.08
N GLY A 68 8.72 -9.24 -10.20
CA GLY A 68 8.67 -8.34 -9.05
C GLY A 68 7.44 -8.58 -8.17
N ARG A 69 6.27 -8.74 -8.78
CA ARG A 69 5.04 -9.11 -8.05
C ARG A 69 5.16 -10.47 -7.35
N GLN A 70 5.72 -11.47 -8.01
CA GLN A 70 5.95 -12.79 -7.43
C GLN A 70 6.96 -12.72 -6.27
N MET A 71 7.98 -11.85 -6.37
CA MET A 71 8.91 -11.59 -5.29
C MET A 71 8.18 -11.07 -4.05
N VAL A 72 7.34 -10.04 -4.18
CA VAL A 72 6.52 -9.52 -3.06
C VAL A 72 5.65 -10.61 -2.44
N GLN A 73 4.99 -11.46 -3.24
CA GLN A 73 4.19 -12.58 -2.75
C GLN A 73 5.03 -13.64 -2.01
N SER A 74 6.23 -13.90 -2.52
CA SER A 74 7.16 -14.88 -1.90
C SER A 74 7.68 -14.36 -0.55
N LEU A 75 7.96 -13.06 -0.45
CA LEU A 75 8.32 -12.40 0.80
C LEU A 75 7.15 -12.46 1.80
N ALA A 76 5.92 -12.17 1.37
CA ALA A 76 4.75 -12.25 2.21
C ALA A 76 4.58 -13.65 2.83
N ARG A 77 4.65 -14.71 2.01
CA ARG A 77 4.57 -16.10 2.48
C ARG A 77 5.67 -16.45 3.48
N ARG A 78 6.91 -15.95 3.28
CA ARG A 78 8.02 -16.19 4.20
C ARG A 78 7.80 -15.50 5.55
N ILE A 79 7.33 -14.24 5.53
CA ILE A 79 7.02 -13.48 6.74
C ILE A 79 5.90 -14.19 7.52
N ASP A 80 4.83 -14.61 6.85
CA ASP A 80 3.70 -15.28 7.48
C ASP A 80 4.13 -16.62 8.08
N LYS A 81 4.90 -17.43 7.33
CA LYS A 81 5.45 -18.71 7.83
C LYS A 81 6.36 -18.51 9.06
N ALA A 82 7.20 -17.49 9.06
CA ALA A 82 8.08 -17.20 10.19
C ALA A 82 7.29 -16.77 11.43
N ARG A 83 6.22 -15.99 11.24
CA ARG A 83 5.29 -15.60 12.32
C ARG A 83 4.58 -16.83 12.90
N ASP A 84 4.00 -17.67 12.04
CA ASP A 84 3.24 -18.84 12.45
C ASP A 84 4.13 -19.86 13.17
N TYR A 85 5.38 -20.03 12.72
CA TYR A 85 6.38 -20.84 13.42
C TYR A 85 6.69 -20.30 14.82
N LYS A 86 6.87 -18.97 14.96
CA LYS A 86 7.07 -18.35 16.29
C LYS A 86 5.85 -18.54 17.18
N ALA A 87 4.64 -18.35 16.65
CA ALA A 87 3.40 -18.55 17.38
C ALA A 87 3.24 -20.00 17.87
N SER A 88 3.57 -21.00 17.04
CA SER A 88 3.48 -22.43 17.41
C SER A 88 4.48 -22.83 18.51
N LYS A 89 5.58 -22.08 18.66
CA LYS A 89 6.60 -22.31 19.69
C LYS A 89 6.35 -21.53 20.98
N ALA A 90 5.46 -20.53 20.94
CA ALA A 90 5.12 -19.73 22.10
C ALA A 90 4.35 -20.57 23.12
N LYS A 91 4.69 -20.45 24.40
CA LYS A 91 3.89 -21.03 25.47
C LYS A 91 2.57 -20.28 25.55
N PRO A 92 1.45 -20.99 25.88
CA PRO A 92 0.19 -20.32 26.18
C PRO A 92 0.43 -19.26 27.27
N GLN A 93 0.11 -18.02 26.97
CA GLN A 93 0.13 -16.93 27.93
C GLN A 93 -1.29 -16.40 28.04
N ASP A 94 -1.71 -16.11 29.24
CA ASP A 94 -2.96 -15.39 29.48
C ASP A 94 -2.71 -13.91 29.20
N ILE A 95 -2.90 -13.54 27.91
CA ILE A 95 -2.69 -12.18 27.41
C ILE A 95 -4.06 -11.50 27.35
N ALA A 96 -4.16 -10.32 27.94
CA ALA A 96 -5.39 -9.55 27.87
C ALA A 96 -5.79 -9.27 26.41
N PRO A 97 -7.09 -9.31 26.04
CA PRO A 97 -7.56 -9.08 24.67
C PRO A 97 -7.03 -7.78 24.05
N LYS A 98 -6.86 -6.74 24.85
CA LYS A 98 -6.27 -5.46 24.45
C LYS A 98 -4.84 -5.62 23.95
N ASP A 99 -4.01 -6.36 24.68
CA ASP A 99 -2.60 -6.56 24.34
C ASP A 99 -2.45 -7.47 23.12
N MET A 100 -3.33 -8.46 22.96
CA MET A 100 -3.43 -9.27 21.74
C MET A 100 -3.74 -8.40 20.52
N TYR A 101 -4.67 -7.44 20.63
CA TYR A 101 -5.01 -6.53 19.56
C TYR A 101 -3.81 -5.64 19.17
N TYR A 102 -3.11 -5.04 20.15
CA TYR A 102 -1.95 -4.22 19.88
C TYR A 102 -0.79 -5.02 19.24
N ALA A 103 -0.52 -6.21 19.75
CA ALA A 103 0.49 -7.10 19.17
C ALA A 103 0.15 -7.47 17.72
N TYR A 104 -1.12 -7.77 17.44
CA TYR A 104 -1.60 -8.01 16.07
C TYR A 104 -1.39 -6.79 15.16
N ARG A 105 -1.80 -5.60 15.62
CA ARG A 105 -1.62 -4.34 14.86
C ARG A 105 -0.14 -4.05 14.57
N GLN A 106 0.71 -4.25 15.55
CA GLN A 106 2.16 -4.08 15.39
C GLN A 106 2.74 -5.07 14.38
N ALA A 107 2.33 -6.33 14.44
CA ALA A 107 2.76 -7.35 13.49
C ALA A 107 2.31 -7.01 12.04
N GLN A 108 1.08 -6.50 11.86
CA GLN A 108 0.58 -6.06 10.55
C GLN A 108 1.35 -4.84 10.03
N ALA A 109 1.63 -3.86 10.89
CA ALA A 109 2.42 -2.67 10.52
C ALA A 109 3.84 -3.07 10.10
N GLN A 110 4.49 -3.96 10.87
CA GLN A 110 5.82 -4.48 10.54
C GLN A 110 5.80 -5.25 9.20
N ARG A 111 4.81 -6.10 8.98
CA ARG A 111 4.63 -6.82 7.72
C ARG A 111 4.47 -5.85 6.55
N ALA A 112 3.63 -4.84 6.71
CA ALA A 112 3.40 -3.83 5.67
C ALA A 112 4.69 -3.07 5.34
N ARG A 113 5.46 -2.67 6.37
CA ARG A 113 6.75 -1.98 6.23
C ARG A 113 7.75 -2.84 5.46
N VAL A 114 7.93 -4.10 5.83
CA VAL A 114 8.90 -4.99 5.16
C VAL A 114 8.52 -5.25 3.70
N LEU A 115 7.23 -5.49 3.41
CA LEU A 115 6.75 -5.69 2.04
C LEU A 115 6.81 -4.39 1.20
N GLY A 116 6.77 -3.23 1.86
CA GLY A 116 6.94 -1.93 1.21
C GLY A 116 8.36 -1.65 0.72
N LEU A 117 9.35 -2.44 1.14
CA LEU A 117 10.76 -2.28 0.75
C LEU A 117 11.12 -2.87 -0.63
N VAL A 118 10.19 -3.55 -1.32
CA VAL A 118 10.35 -3.79 -2.76
C VAL A 118 9.82 -2.58 -3.49
N VAL A 119 10.72 -1.84 -4.13
CA VAL A 119 10.42 -0.52 -4.71
C VAL A 119 10.71 -0.52 -6.21
N VAL A 120 10.06 0.39 -6.92
CA VAL A 120 10.24 0.62 -8.36
C VAL A 120 10.38 2.10 -8.63
N GLU A 121 11.07 2.44 -9.71
CA GLU A 121 11.21 3.80 -10.19
C GLU A 121 10.18 4.09 -11.28
N LEU A 122 9.45 5.18 -11.12
CA LEU A 122 8.56 5.73 -12.13
C LEU A 122 9.23 6.94 -12.80
N ALA A 123 9.11 7.04 -14.11
CA ALA A 123 9.46 8.23 -14.84
C ALA A 123 8.59 9.43 -14.42
N ALA A 124 8.94 10.63 -14.91
CA ALA A 124 8.22 11.86 -14.58
C ALA A 124 6.72 11.79 -14.91
N ASP A 125 6.35 11.12 -16.00
CA ASP A 125 4.97 10.90 -16.44
C ASP A 125 4.28 9.68 -15.81
N TYR A 126 4.84 9.12 -14.74
CA TYR A 126 4.42 7.87 -14.10
C TYR A 126 4.59 6.60 -14.96
N TRP A 127 5.35 6.67 -16.04
CA TRP A 127 5.70 5.48 -16.78
C TRP A 127 6.59 4.55 -15.93
N LEU A 128 6.23 3.25 -15.87
CA LEU A 128 7.03 2.21 -15.21
C LEU A 128 7.92 1.49 -16.24
N PRO A 129 9.24 1.75 -16.27
CA PRO A 129 10.14 1.21 -17.30
C PRO A 129 10.57 -0.24 -17.00
N LEU A 130 9.64 -1.09 -16.61
CA LEU A 130 9.87 -2.52 -16.39
C LEU A 130 9.27 -3.35 -17.52
N ARG A 131 9.96 -4.41 -17.88
CA ARG A 131 9.45 -5.37 -18.87
C ARG A 131 8.08 -5.91 -18.44
N ARG A 132 7.14 -5.96 -19.36
CA ARG A 132 5.76 -6.43 -19.20
C ARG A 132 4.95 -5.66 -18.13
N ALA A 133 5.36 -4.47 -17.76
CA ALA A 133 4.55 -3.62 -16.92
C ALA A 133 3.32 -3.11 -17.70
N PRO A 134 2.12 -3.14 -17.10
CA PRO A 134 0.96 -2.48 -17.69
C PRO A 134 1.13 -0.96 -17.59
N ASP A 135 0.40 -0.23 -18.42
CA ASP A 135 0.32 1.23 -18.31
C ASP A 135 -0.52 1.61 -17.08
N MET A 136 0.10 2.28 -16.13
CA MET A 136 -0.51 2.68 -14.85
C MET A 136 -0.64 4.19 -14.71
N ARG A 137 -0.28 4.97 -15.74
CA ARG A 137 -0.21 6.44 -15.67
C ARG A 137 -1.53 7.07 -15.25
N VAL A 138 -2.64 6.65 -15.83
CA VAL A 138 -3.97 7.15 -15.46
C VAL A 138 -4.32 6.85 -13.99
N ALA A 139 -4.00 5.65 -13.52
CA ALA A 139 -4.24 5.27 -12.12
C ALA A 139 -3.39 6.12 -11.17
N CYS A 140 -2.12 6.35 -11.50
CA CYS A 140 -1.21 7.17 -10.71
C CYS A 140 -1.65 8.64 -10.70
N THR A 141 -2.05 9.20 -11.84
CA THR A 141 -2.56 10.58 -11.92
C THR A 141 -3.82 10.75 -11.07
N GLN A 142 -4.75 9.81 -11.09
CA GLN A 142 -5.93 9.87 -10.22
C GLN A 142 -5.59 9.80 -8.72
N ALA A 143 -4.59 9.01 -8.36
CA ALA A 143 -4.24 8.79 -6.96
C ALA A 143 -3.36 9.90 -6.37
N TRP A 144 -2.43 10.43 -7.18
CA TRP A 144 -1.36 11.31 -6.69
C TRP A 144 -1.35 12.71 -7.33
N GLY A 145 -2.26 12.95 -8.27
CA GLY A 145 -2.33 14.22 -9.03
C GLY A 145 -1.49 14.19 -10.32
N GLU A 146 -1.44 15.35 -10.95
CA GLU A 146 -0.71 15.49 -12.21
C GLU A 146 0.78 15.15 -12.06
N PRO A 147 1.39 14.57 -13.12
CA PRO A 147 2.82 14.31 -13.14
C PRO A 147 3.65 15.55 -12.85
N THR A 148 4.84 15.35 -12.29
CA THR A 148 5.81 16.41 -12.03
C THR A 148 7.00 16.26 -13.00
N ASP A 149 7.89 17.25 -13.03
CA ASP A 149 9.08 17.22 -13.90
C ASP A 149 10.12 16.15 -13.51
N ALA A 150 9.96 15.52 -12.34
CA ALA A 150 10.88 14.51 -11.83
C ALA A 150 10.17 13.17 -11.57
N GLY A 151 10.89 12.09 -11.84
CA GLY A 151 10.47 10.74 -11.48
C GLY A 151 10.43 10.51 -9.98
N CYS A 152 9.91 9.36 -9.57
CA CYS A 152 9.85 8.99 -8.16
C CYS A 152 10.10 7.50 -7.95
N ILE A 153 10.54 7.18 -6.72
CA ILE A 153 10.58 5.79 -6.23
C ILE A 153 9.33 5.55 -5.39
N VAL A 154 8.68 4.44 -5.63
CA VAL A 154 7.49 4.02 -4.89
C VAL A 154 7.54 2.53 -4.55
N SER A 155 6.91 2.15 -3.46
CA SER A 155 6.70 0.72 -3.15
C SER A 155 5.90 0.04 -4.26
N LEU A 156 6.39 -1.09 -4.78
CA LEU A 156 5.65 -1.89 -5.77
C LEU A 156 4.28 -2.31 -5.21
N ARG A 157 4.19 -2.59 -3.91
CA ARG A 157 2.93 -2.93 -3.25
C ARG A 157 1.95 -1.75 -3.24
N GLU A 158 2.44 -0.54 -2.96
CA GLU A 158 1.61 0.67 -2.98
C GLU A 158 1.11 0.96 -4.39
N LEU A 159 2.00 0.89 -5.39
CA LEU A 159 1.63 1.06 -6.80
C LEU A 159 0.56 0.06 -7.25
N MET A 160 0.67 -1.21 -6.84
CA MET A 160 -0.38 -2.21 -7.10
C MET A 160 -1.70 -1.87 -6.40
N GLY A 161 -1.65 -1.27 -5.21
CA GLY A 161 -2.83 -0.78 -4.50
C GLY A 161 -3.52 0.38 -5.24
N VAL A 162 -2.74 1.30 -5.80
CA VAL A 162 -3.24 2.40 -6.65
C VAL A 162 -3.97 1.86 -7.87
N VAL A 163 -3.36 0.90 -8.59
CA VAL A 163 -3.98 0.27 -9.77
C VAL A 163 -5.27 -0.47 -9.39
N ALA A 164 -5.25 -1.22 -8.29
CA ALA A 164 -6.44 -1.92 -7.82
C ALA A 164 -7.58 -0.95 -7.44
N ALA A 165 -7.27 0.15 -6.78
CA ALA A 165 -8.26 1.18 -6.44
C ALA A 165 -8.84 1.85 -7.69
N TYR A 166 -8.01 2.12 -8.71
CA TYR A 166 -8.46 2.62 -9.99
C TYR A 166 -9.46 1.68 -10.68
N GLU A 167 -9.15 0.38 -10.73
CA GLU A 167 -10.04 -0.63 -11.31
C GLU A 167 -11.34 -0.76 -10.51
N TRP A 168 -11.30 -0.72 -9.18
CA TRP A 168 -12.50 -0.71 -8.35
C TRP A 168 -13.36 0.52 -8.60
N ARG A 169 -12.75 1.70 -8.72
CA ARG A 169 -13.45 2.91 -9.06
C ARG A 169 -14.12 2.82 -10.44
N LYS A 170 -13.42 2.31 -11.43
CA LYS A 170 -13.91 2.13 -12.78
C LYS A 170 -15.11 1.17 -12.84
N ASN A 171 -15.01 0.03 -12.18
CA ASN A 171 -16.01 -1.03 -12.22
C ASN A 171 -17.16 -0.83 -11.20
N GLY A 172 -16.95 -0.01 -10.19
CA GLY A 172 -17.81 0.16 -9.04
C GLY A 172 -17.74 -1.01 -8.05
N VAL A 173 -17.96 -0.69 -6.78
CA VAL A 173 -18.05 -1.66 -5.68
C VAL A 173 -19.53 -1.80 -5.31
N THR A 174 -20.09 -3.00 -5.45
CA THR A 174 -21.47 -3.28 -5.10
C THR A 174 -21.67 -3.17 -3.59
N VAL A 175 -22.63 -2.37 -3.17
CA VAL A 175 -23.05 -2.21 -1.78
C VAL A 175 -24.51 -2.65 -1.67
N PRO A 176 -24.82 -3.84 -1.14
CA PRO A 176 -26.18 -4.36 -1.08
C PRO A 176 -27.18 -3.44 -0.36
N ALA A 177 -26.74 -2.66 0.62
CA ALA A 177 -27.59 -1.66 1.28
C ALA A 177 -28.09 -0.55 0.33
N LEU A 178 -27.45 -0.39 -0.84
CA LEU A 178 -27.87 0.54 -1.89
C LEU A 178 -28.72 -0.14 -2.98
N ALA A 179 -29.11 -1.40 -2.80
CA ALA A 179 -29.98 -2.10 -3.74
C ALA A 179 -31.30 -1.33 -3.90
N GLY A 180 -31.62 -0.94 -5.13
CA GLY A 180 -32.78 -0.08 -5.44
C GLY A 180 -32.46 1.42 -5.55
N LEU A 181 -31.25 1.83 -5.21
CA LEU A 181 -30.74 3.18 -5.45
C LEU A 181 -29.70 3.13 -6.57
N SER A 182 -29.95 3.79 -7.71
CA SER A 182 -29.04 3.78 -8.86
C SER A 182 -28.69 2.33 -9.30
N ASP A 183 -27.39 2.05 -9.56
CA ASP A 183 -26.87 0.72 -9.91
C ASP A 183 -26.44 -0.11 -8.68
N GLY A 184 -26.69 0.38 -7.47
CA GLY A 184 -26.29 -0.26 -6.21
C GLY A 184 -24.79 -0.27 -5.97
N LYS A 185 -24.04 0.61 -6.63
CA LYS A 185 -22.59 0.68 -6.57
C LYS A 185 -22.08 2.02 -6.05
N ILE A 186 -20.88 1.99 -5.52
CA ILE A 186 -20.07 3.19 -5.22
C ILE A 186 -18.77 3.14 -6.01
N HIS A 187 -18.19 4.30 -6.29
CA HIS A 187 -16.98 4.47 -7.08
C HIS A 187 -15.92 5.24 -6.29
N PRO A 188 -15.35 4.64 -5.22
CA PRO A 188 -14.43 5.32 -4.31
C PRO A 188 -13.11 5.66 -4.99
N TYR A 189 -12.56 6.84 -4.68
CA TYR A 189 -11.22 7.20 -5.08
C TYR A 189 -10.17 6.49 -4.24
N TYR A 190 -8.92 6.47 -4.71
CA TYR A 190 -7.79 5.99 -3.93
C TYR A 190 -7.70 6.73 -2.59
N GLY A 191 -7.43 5.99 -1.50
CA GLY A 191 -7.36 6.56 -0.16
C GLY A 191 -8.72 6.79 0.52
N VAL A 192 -9.83 6.68 -0.22
CA VAL A 192 -11.17 6.75 0.34
C VAL A 192 -11.61 5.37 0.81
N PHE A 193 -12.16 5.29 2.02
CA PHE A 193 -12.67 4.04 2.56
C PHE A 193 -13.84 3.51 1.72
N ALA A 194 -13.76 2.24 1.34
CA ALA A 194 -14.83 1.56 0.61
C ALA A 194 -15.52 0.55 1.54
N PRO A 195 -16.83 0.64 1.77
CA PRO A 195 -17.59 -0.28 2.63
C PRO A 195 -17.82 -1.62 1.93
N ILE A 196 -16.76 -2.46 1.85
CA ILE A 196 -16.81 -3.77 1.19
C ILE A 196 -17.58 -4.80 2.03
N ARG A 197 -17.63 -4.61 3.36
CA ARG A 197 -18.32 -5.50 4.29
C ARG A 197 -19.68 -4.90 4.64
N ASN A 198 -20.73 -5.65 4.37
CA ASN A 198 -22.10 -5.17 4.64
C ASN A 198 -22.46 -5.10 6.12
N GLU A 199 -21.83 -5.91 6.97
CA GLU A 199 -22.27 -6.09 8.35
C GLU A 199 -22.30 -4.75 9.12
N TYR A 200 -21.30 -3.90 8.94
CA TYR A 200 -21.29 -2.59 9.61
C TYR A 200 -22.23 -1.57 8.95
N VAL A 201 -22.45 -1.66 7.63
CA VAL A 201 -23.44 -0.83 6.94
C VAL A 201 -24.84 -1.16 7.46
N GLU A 202 -25.16 -2.45 7.58
CA GLU A 202 -26.43 -2.92 8.17
C GLU A 202 -26.60 -2.47 9.62
N LEU A 203 -25.52 -2.48 10.42
CA LEU A 203 -25.57 -1.98 11.80
C LEU A 203 -25.92 -0.50 11.86
N VAL A 204 -25.32 0.32 10.98
CA VAL A 204 -25.67 1.75 10.87
C VAL A 204 -27.12 1.93 10.48
N VAL A 205 -27.61 1.21 9.48
CA VAL A 205 -29.02 1.25 9.05
C VAL A 205 -29.94 0.89 10.21
N LYS A 206 -29.67 -0.21 10.92
CA LYS A 206 -30.44 -0.63 12.10
C LYS A 206 -30.43 0.43 13.20
N ALA A 207 -29.27 1.02 13.49
CA ALA A 207 -29.16 2.08 14.49
C ALA A 207 -29.98 3.32 14.12
N CYS A 208 -30.00 3.70 12.84
CA CYS A 208 -30.83 4.80 12.35
C CYS A 208 -32.31 4.48 12.45
N GLN A 209 -32.74 3.24 12.13
CA GLN A 209 -34.15 2.80 12.21
C GLN A 209 -34.68 2.69 13.64
N GLN A 210 -33.82 2.42 14.63
CA GLN A 210 -34.18 2.33 16.05
C GLN A 210 -34.36 3.68 16.74
N ARG A 211 -34.03 4.79 16.07
CA ARG A 211 -34.20 6.13 16.62
C ARG A 211 -35.66 6.57 16.53
N SER A 212 -36.18 7.12 17.61
CA SER A 212 -37.52 7.72 17.66
C SER A 212 -37.60 9.14 17.09
N ALA A 213 -36.46 9.83 16.92
CA ALA A 213 -36.37 11.18 16.39
C ALA A 213 -35.80 11.17 14.94
N PRO A 214 -36.26 12.06 14.07
CA PRO A 214 -35.70 12.23 12.73
C PRO A 214 -34.19 12.62 12.83
N ILE A 215 -33.43 12.27 11.80
CA ILE A 215 -32.02 12.64 11.67
C ILE A 215 -31.97 13.80 10.69
N ASP A 216 -31.71 15.00 11.20
CA ASP A 216 -31.60 16.20 10.37
C ASP A 216 -30.17 16.38 9.80
N THR A 217 -29.16 15.86 10.52
CA THR A 217 -27.76 16.02 10.13
C THR A 217 -26.98 14.78 10.57
N ALA A 218 -26.08 14.30 9.71
CA ALA A 218 -25.13 13.22 10.00
C ALA A 218 -23.71 13.65 9.57
N PHE A 219 -22.71 13.25 10.37
CA PHE A 219 -21.31 13.43 10.05
C PHE A 219 -20.62 12.07 10.04
N ASP A 220 -19.80 11.84 9.02
CA ASP A 220 -18.85 10.74 8.96
C ASP A 220 -17.46 11.29 9.34
N ILE A 221 -16.87 10.79 10.45
CA ILE A 221 -15.62 11.26 11.04
C ILE A 221 -14.59 10.14 11.20
#